data_64e54a847716387eb544adb467675e99
#
_entry.id   64e54a847716387eb544adb467675e99
#
_cell.length_a   1.000
_cell.length_b   1.000
_cell.length_c   1.000
_cell.angle_alpha   90.00
_cell.angle_beta   90.00
_cell.angle_gamma   90.00
#
_symmetry.space_group_name_H-M   'P 1'
#
loop_
_entity.id
_entity.type
_entity.pdbx_description
1 polymer ?
#
loop_
_entity_poly.entity_id
_entity_poly.type
_entity_poly.pdbx_seq_one_letter_code
_entity_poly.pdbx_strand_id
1 'polypeptide(L)'
;LQRQEIAAYIVPSNDPHQSEYVPEYWKLREWLSGFTGSAGTLVITATEAQVWTDGRYFLQAEQELAGGPFVLKKQQVPHAPEHIDWLVANLPAGAVVAGDGKLFSIQQQRYIEKRFAAKGIEFDTQLDLLGPLWEARPALPLNPVFEQDTYFAGLSRAEKLQALRAEMQTQGCTQHLVCTLEDIAWLLNLRGSDVAYTPVFVAYLIVGLEDACLF
;
A
#
# COMPACT_ATOMS: atom_id res chain seq x y z
N LEU A 1 -2.26 2.17 -21.41
CA LEU A 1 -1.24 3.22 -21.37
C LEU A 1 -1.32 4.13 -22.60
N GLN A 2 -1.14 3.61 -23.79
CA GLN A 2 -1.06 4.43 -25.04
C GLN A 2 -2.30 5.32 -25.27
N ARG A 3 -3.52 4.85 -24.99
CA ARG A 3 -4.75 5.64 -25.12
C ARG A 3 -4.86 6.85 -24.20
N GLN A 4 -4.06 6.89 -23.14
CA GLN A 4 -4.07 7.96 -22.12
C GLN A 4 -2.73 8.71 -22.06
N GLU A 5 -1.83 8.50 -23.05
CA GLU A 5 -0.51 9.14 -23.15
C GLU A 5 0.40 8.88 -21.94
N ILE A 6 0.18 7.77 -21.22
CA ILE A 6 0.95 7.38 -20.04
C ILE A 6 2.17 6.58 -20.49
N ALA A 7 3.36 7.03 -20.09
CA ALA A 7 4.63 6.38 -20.41
C ALA A 7 4.91 5.14 -19.54
N ALA A 8 4.52 5.19 -18.26
CA ALA A 8 4.64 4.06 -17.35
C ALA A 8 3.53 4.06 -16.28
N TYR A 9 3.21 2.86 -15.76
CA TYR A 9 2.29 2.67 -14.64
C TYR A 9 2.97 1.90 -13.53
N ILE A 10 2.84 2.38 -12.28
CA ILE A 10 3.44 1.76 -11.08
C ILE A 10 2.35 1.09 -10.26
N VAL A 11 2.59 -0.18 -9.88
CA VAL A 11 1.71 -0.96 -8.99
C VAL A 11 2.53 -1.46 -7.81
N PRO A 12 2.44 -0.82 -6.64
CA PRO A 12 3.11 -1.30 -5.43
C PRO A 12 2.39 -2.52 -4.84
N SER A 13 2.97 -3.13 -3.81
CA SER A 13 2.34 -4.21 -3.03
C SER A 13 1.42 -3.71 -1.93
N ASN A 14 1.21 -2.42 -1.82
CA ASN A 14 0.50 -1.80 -0.70
C ASN A 14 -1.03 -1.84 -0.87
N ASP A 15 -1.73 -1.65 0.25
CA ASP A 15 -3.10 -1.21 0.32
C ASP A 15 -3.19 0.26 0.80
N PRO A 16 -4.37 0.87 0.92
CA PRO A 16 -4.52 2.23 1.44
C PRO A 16 -4.04 2.42 2.89
N HIS A 17 -3.90 1.34 3.65
CA HIS A 17 -3.42 1.34 5.03
C HIS A 17 -1.90 1.15 5.14
N GLN A 18 -1.21 0.89 4.02
CA GLN A 18 0.22 0.55 3.96
C GLN A 18 0.55 -0.71 4.76
N SER A 19 -0.37 -1.67 4.76
CA SER A 19 -0.26 -2.94 5.48
C SER A 19 0.87 -3.81 4.93
N GLU A 20 1.52 -4.61 5.79
CA GLU A 20 2.51 -5.60 5.36
C GLU A 20 1.85 -6.75 4.59
N TYR A 21 0.71 -7.22 5.07
CA TYR A 21 -0.16 -8.18 4.39
C TYR A 21 -1.46 -7.50 4.01
N VAL A 22 -1.84 -7.62 2.76
CA VAL A 22 -3.00 -6.93 2.21
C VAL A 22 -4.18 -7.87 2.00
N PRO A 23 -5.42 -7.38 2.13
CA PRO A 23 -6.61 -8.12 1.71
C PRO A 23 -6.52 -8.52 0.23
N GLU A 24 -7.18 -9.64 -0.13
CA GLU A 24 -7.20 -10.16 -1.51
C GLU A 24 -7.62 -9.11 -2.54
N TYR A 25 -8.53 -8.20 -2.17
CA TYR A 25 -8.96 -7.08 -3.02
C TYR A 25 -7.79 -6.20 -3.50
N TRP A 26 -6.74 -6.04 -2.69
CA TRP A 26 -5.60 -5.17 -2.99
C TRP A 26 -4.39 -5.90 -3.61
N LYS A 27 -4.49 -7.20 -3.86
CA LYS A 27 -3.41 -8.00 -4.48
C LYS A 27 -3.26 -7.80 -6.00
N LEU A 28 -3.37 -6.55 -6.46
CA LEU A 28 -3.27 -6.18 -7.87
C LEU A 28 -1.97 -6.62 -8.53
N ARG A 29 -0.84 -6.49 -7.81
CA ARG A 29 0.47 -6.91 -8.28
C ARG A 29 0.51 -8.43 -8.51
N GLU A 30 0.06 -9.21 -7.53
CA GLU A 30 0.00 -10.66 -7.60
C GLU A 30 -0.92 -11.11 -8.74
N TRP A 31 -2.14 -10.56 -8.81
CA TRP A 31 -3.08 -10.87 -9.87
C TRP A 31 -2.51 -10.62 -11.27
N LEU A 32 -1.82 -9.50 -11.48
CA LEU A 32 -1.35 -9.12 -12.81
C LEU A 32 -0.10 -9.88 -13.24
N SER A 33 0.83 -10.14 -12.32
CA SER A 33 2.14 -10.73 -12.64
C SER A 33 2.28 -12.21 -12.31
N GLY A 34 1.41 -12.76 -11.44
CA GLY A 34 1.58 -14.09 -10.86
C GLY A 34 2.65 -14.18 -9.78
N PHE A 35 3.35 -13.07 -9.47
CA PHE A 35 4.38 -13.07 -8.43
C PHE A 35 3.75 -12.93 -7.04
N THR A 36 3.94 -13.95 -6.18
CA THR A 36 3.28 -14.07 -4.87
C THR A 36 4.12 -13.59 -3.69
N GLY A 37 5.39 -13.23 -3.87
CA GLY A 37 6.25 -12.69 -2.81
C GLY A 37 5.65 -11.44 -2.15
N SER A 38 5.79 -11.24 -0.83
CA SER A 38 5.14 -10.14 -0.11
C SER A 38 5.69 -8.75 -0.44
N ALA A 39 6.91 -8.66 -0.95
CA ALA A 39 7.52 -7.38 -1.32
C ALA A 39 7.84 -7.31 -2.82
N GLY A 40 7.35 -6.26 -3.47
CA GLY A 40 7.65 -5.99 -4.87
C GLY A 40 6.82 -4.84 -5.43
N THR A 41 7.26 -4.34 -6.58
CA THR A 41 6.57 -3.28 -7.32
C THR A 41 6.57 -3.63 -8.80
N LEU A 42 5.42 -3.47 -9.48
CA LEU A 42 5.39 -3.54 -10.93
C LEU A 42 5.67 -2.18 -11.52
N VAL A 43 6.44 -2.18 -12.61
CA VAL A 43 6.57 -1.05 -13.52
C VAL A 43 6.21 -1.53 -14.91
N ILE A 44 5.18 -0.95 -15.50
CA ILE A 44 4.65 -1.33 -16.80
C ILE A 44 4.80 -0.14 -17.73
N THR A 45 5.54 -0.32 -18.82
CA THR A 45 5.68 0.65 -19.90
C THR A 45 4.95 0.16 -21.14
N ALA A 46 5.05 0.91 -22.24
CA ALA A 46 4.48 0.46 -23.51
C ALA A 46 5.18 -0.79 -24.10
N THR A 47 6.41 -1.07 -23.70
CA THR A 47 7.28 -2.09 -24.30
C THR A 47 7.78 -3.14 -23.30
N GLU A 48 7.73 -2.88 -22.00
CA GLU A 48 8.30 -3.76 -20.99
C GLU A 48 7.39 -3.79 -19.74
N ALA A 49 7.18 -4.97 -19.18
CA ALA A 49 6.54 -5.18 -17.90
C ALA A 49 7.56 -5.76 -16.91
N GLN A 50 7.77 -5.11 -15.77
CA GLN A 50 8.84 -5.41 -14.83
C GLN A 50 8.28 -5.74 -13.46
N VAL A 51 8.88 -6.72 -12.76
CA VAL A 51 8.70 -6.97 -11.33
C VAL A 51 9.99 -6.61 -10.62
N TRP A 52 9.94 -5.59 -9.78
CA TRP A 52 11.04 -5.18 -8.91
C TRP A 52 10.87 -5.82 -7.54
N THR A 53 11.86 -6.59 -7.09
CA THR A 53 11.85 -7.21 -5.75
C THR A 53 13.26 -7.34 -5.20
N ASP A 54 13.39 -7.61 -3.90
CA ASP A 54 14.67 -7.73 -3.21
C ASP A 54 15.15 -9.19 -3.09
N GLY A 55 16.36 -9.37 -2.52
CA GLY A 55 17.06 -10.64 -2.47
C GLY A 55 16.34 -11.78 -1.77
N ARG A 56 15.34 -11.50 -0.92
CA ARG A 56 14.52 -12.52 -0.26
C ARG A 56 13.69 -13.32 -1.27
N TYR A 57 13.36 -12.72 -2.42
CA TYR A 57 12.40 -13.24 -3.39
C TYR A 57 12.99 -13.55 -4.77
N PHE A 58 14.30 -13.42 -5.00
CA PHE A 58 14.87 -13.60 -6.35
C PHE A 58 14.57 -14.98 -6.95
N LEU A 59 14.81 -16.04 -6.18
CA LEU A 59 14.57 -17.42 -6.67
C LEU A 59 13.09 -17.69 -6.94
N GLN A 60 12.22 -17.23 -6.05
CA GLN A 60 10.78 -17.35 -6.19
C GLN A 60 10.30 -16.58 -7.44
N ALA A 61 10.71 -15.34 -7.59
CA ALA A 61 10.33 -14.49 -8.72
C ALA A 61 10.86 -15.07 -10.06
N GLU A 62 12.07 -15.61 -10.10
CA GLU A 62 12.60 -16.31 -11.29
C GLU A 62 11.72 -17.49 -11.71
N GLN A 63 11.20 -18.25 -10.74
CA GLN A 63 10.34 -19.40 -11.00
C GLN A 63 8.93 -18.97 -11.42
N GLU A 64 8.33 -18.05 -10.68
CA GLU A 64 6.94 -17.63 -10.90
C GLU A 64 6.76 -16.79 -12.17
N LEU A 65 7.77 -16.02 -12.58
CA LEU A 65 7.73 -15.20 -13.79
C LEU A 65 8.21 -15.95 -15.06
N ALA A 66 8.70 -17.17 -14.90
CA ALA A 66 9.25 -17.96 -16.02
C ALA A 66 8.21 -18.18 -17.13
N GLY A 67 8.56 -17.81 -18.36
CA GLY A 67 7.68 -17.93 -19.54
C GLY A 67 6.55 -16.91 -19.63
N GLY A 68 6.42 -16.01 -18.66
CA GLY A 68 5.47 -14.89 -18.64
C GLY A 68 6.04 -13.62 -19.30
N PRO A 69 5.22 -12.56 -19.41
CA PRO A 69 5.62 -11.29 -20.02
C PRO A 69 6.40 -10.39 -19.08
N PHE A 70 6.53 -10.74 -17.80
CA PHE A 70 7.20 -9.91 -16.80
C PHE A 70 8.68 -10.25 -16.67
N VAL A 71 9.51 -9.19 -16.64
CA VAL A 71 10.95 -9.29 -16.43
C VAL A 71 11.29 -9.00 -14.98
N LEU A 72 12.03 -9.90 -14.33
CA LEU A 72 12.55 -9.67 -12.98
C LEU A 72 13.64 -8.60 -12.98
N LYS A 73 13.45 -7.55 -12.17
CA LYS A 73 14.46 -6.54 -11.84
C LYS A 73 14.91 -6.75 -10.38
N LYS A 74 16.14 -7.15 -10.19
CA LYS A 74 16.72 -7.45 -8.88
C LYS A 74 17.17 -6.16 -8.20
N GLN A 75 16.49 -5.77 -7.12
CA GLN A 75 16.90 -4.63 -6.30
C GLN A 75 18.22 -4.94 -5.58
N GLN A 76 19.15 -4.01 -5.61
CA GLN A 76 20.45 -4.14 -4.96
C GLN A 76 20.35 -3.81 -3.48
N VAL A 77 19.51 -2.86 -3.12
CA VAL A 77 19.27 -2.43 -1.74
C VAL A 77 17.81 -2.73 -1.38
N PRO A 78 17.58 -3.56 -0.34
CA PRO A 78 16.22 -3.86 0.10
C PRO A 78 15.43 -2.57 0.41
N HIS A 79 14.19 -2.53 -0.05
CA HIS A 79 13.26 -1.40 0.12
C HIS A 79 13.68 -0.08 -0.56
N ALA A 80 14.83 -0.02 -1.24
CA ALA A 80 15.17 1.17 -2.02
C ALA A 80 14.26 1.30 -3.24
N PRO A 81 13.78 2.50 -3.57
CA PRO A 81 12.89 2.73 -4.71
C PRO A 81 13.67 2.81 -6.04
N GLU A 82 14.51 1.81 -6.32
CA GLU A 82 15.37 1.75 -7.51
C GLU A 82 14.57 1.80 -8.82
N HIS A 83 13.32 1.34 -8.81
CA HIS A 83 12.39 1.46 -9.93
C HIS A 83 12.10 2.93 -10.30
N ILE A 84 12.11 3.84 -9.34
CA ILE A 84 11.94 5.28 -9.58
C ILE A 84 13.18 5.84 -10.28
N ASP A 85 14.38 5.47 -9.84
CA ASP A 85 15.63 5.87 -10.48
C ASP A 85 15.73 5.32 -11.91
N TRP A 86 15.27 4.07 -12.13
CA TRP A 86 15.18 3.48 -13.45
C TRP A 86 14.22 4.25 -14.36
N LEU A 87 13.05 4.64 -13.87
CA LEU A 87 12.09 5.46 -14.63
C LEU A 87 12.69 6.81 -15.01
N VAL A 88 13.34 7.49 -14.07
CA VAL A 88 14.05 8.75 -14.36
C VAL A 88 15.11 8.58 -15.44
N ALA A 89 15.88 7.48 -15.40
CA ALA A 89 16.94 7.24 -16.39
C ALA A 89 16.37 6.93 -17.79
N ASN A 90 15.27 6.18 -17.90
CA ASN A 90 14.80 5.57 -19.14
C ASN A 90 13.64 6.31 -19.82
N LEU A 91 12.86 7.11 -19.13
CA LEU A 91 11.75 7.86 -19.72
C LEU A 91 12.22 9.20 -20.30
N PRO A 92 11.57 9.73 -21.35
CA PRO A 92 11.85 11.06 -21.87
C PRO A 92 11.44 12.16 -20.88
N ALA A 93 12.00 13.35 -21.04
CA ALA A 93 11.53 14.54 -20.32
C ALA A 93 10.07 14.84 -20.69
N GLY A 94 9.29 15.27 -19.69
CA GLY A 94 7.86 15.56 -19.86
C GLY A 94 6.96 14.32 -19.93
N ALA A 95 7.50 13.13 -19.69
CA ALA A 95 6.68 11.91 -19.63
C ALA A 95 5.69 11.94 -18.47
N VAL A 96 4.57 11.22 -18.61
CA VAL A 96 3.60 11.00 -17.52
C VAL A 96 3.77 9.57 -17.01
N VAL A 97 4.00 9.43 -15.71
CA VAL A 97 3.96 8.15 -14.98
C VAL A 97 2.72 8.17 -14.11
N ALA A 98 1.96 7.08 -14.09
CA ALA A 98 0.73 7.02 -13.31
C ALA A 98 0.73 5.86 -12.30
N GLY A 99 -0.18 5.94 -11.33
CA GLY A 99 -0.47 4.90 -10.36
C GLY A 99 -1.75 5.22 -9.58
N ASP A 100 -2.39 4.21 -8.98
CA ASP A 100 -3.54 4.47 -8.10
C ASP A 100 -3.05 5.12 -6.79
N GLY A 101 -3.40 6.39 -6.59
CA GLY A 101 -2.97 7.18 -5.43
C GLY A 101 -3.37 6.61 -4.08
N LYS A 102 -4.37 5.75 -4.03
CA LYS A 102 -4.77 5.04 -2.80
C LYS A 102 -3.66 4.10 -2.28
N LEU A 103 -2.76 3.69 -3.16
CA LEU A 103 -1.69 2.73 -2.85
C LEU A 103 -0.38 3.39 -2.43
N PHE A 104 -0.32 4.72 -2.43
CA PHE A 104 0.89 5.47 -2.07
C PHE A 104 0.64 6.33 -0.83
N SER A 105 1.56 6.28 0.12
CA SER A 105 1.55 7.27 1.19
C SER A 105 1.90 8.66 0.66
N ILE A 106 1.47 9.72 1.35
CA ILE A 106 1.85 11.11 1.01
C ILE A 106 3.37 11.27 0.96
N GLN A 107 4.11 10.59 1.83
CA GLN A 107 5.57 10.63 1.83
C GLN A 107 6.16 10.00 0.57
N GLN A 108 5.64 8.83 0.16
CA GLN A 108 6.07 8.17 -1.08
C GLN A 108 5.73 9.03 -2.31
N GLN A 109 4.53 9.58 -2.38
CA GLN A 109 4.12 10.46 -3.48
C GLN A 109 5.07 11.66 -3.58
N ARG A 110 5.31 12.39 -2.50
CA ARG A 110 6.23 13.55 -2.48
C ARG A 110 7.66 13.17 -2.86
N TYR A 111 8.12 11.99 -2.45
CA TYR A 111 9.43 11.50 -2.85
C TYR A 111 9.50 11.27 -4.37
N ILE A 112 8.51 10.59 -4.95
CA ILE A 112 8.41 10.30 -6.39
C ILE A 112 8.36 11.62 -7.18
N GLU A 113 7.46 12.52 -6.82
CA GLU A 113 7.31 13.84 -7.47
C GLU A 113 8.63 14.61 -7.44
N LYS A 114 9.33 14.64 -6.30
CA LYS A 114 10.64 15.30 -6.18
C LYS A 114 11.70 14.67 -7.10
N ARG A 115 11.73 13.34 -7.21
CA ARG A 115 12.67 12.62 -8.08
C ARG A 115 12.36 12.90 -9.56
N PHE A 116 11.10 12.92 -9.93
CA PHE A 116 10.63 13.13 -11.29
C PHE A 116 10.77 14.58 -11.77
N ALA A 117 10.62 15.55 -10.87
CA ALA A 117 10.72 16.96 -11.18
C ALA A 117 12.04 17.35 -11.86
N ALA A 118 13.16 16.69 -11.51
CA ALA A 118 14.46 16.94 -12.11
C ALA A 118 14.50 16.72 -13.64
N LYS A 119 13.56 15.91 -14.17
CA LYS A 119 13.43 15.59 -15.60
C LYS A 119 12.12 16.09 -16.21
N GLY A 120 11.31 16.83 -15.42
CA GLY A 120 9.98 17.28 -15.82
C GLY A 120 8.99 16.14 -16.03
N ILE A 121 9.20 14.97 -15.40
CA ILE A 121 8.26 13.85 -15.44
C ILE A 121 7.13 14.18 -14.47
N GLU A 122 5.88 13.96 -14.88
CA GLU A 122 4.68 14.10 -14.06
C GLU A 122 4.33 12.77 -13.40
N PHE A 123 3.84 12.81 -12.15
CA PHE A 123 3.28 11.64 -11.47
C PHE A 123 1.76 11.82 -11.27
N ASP A 124 0.96 11.14 -12.06
CA ASP A 124 -0.50 11.16 -11.99
C ASP A 124 -0.99 10.04 -11.06
N THR A 125 -1.58 10.44 -9.93
CA THR A 125 -2.11 9.54 -8.91
C THR A 125 -3.64 9.40 -8.96
N GLN A 126 -4.30 9.95 -9.99
CA GLN A 126 -5.76 9.93 -10.10
C GLN A 126 -6.29 8.74 -10.91
N LEU A 127 -5.41 7.90 -11.45
CA LEU A 127 -5.76 6.86 -12.41
C LEU A 127 -5.69 5.46 -11.79
N ASP A 128 -6.83 4.82 -11.58
CA ASP A 128 -6.92 3.36 -11.40
C ASP A 128 -7.14 2.70 -12.76
N LEU A 129 -6.05 2.22 -13.38
CA LEU A 129 -6.10 1.53 -14.67
C LEU A 129 -6.36 0.03 -14.56
N LEU A 130 -6.14 -0.56 -13.40
CA LEU A 130 -6.19 -2.02 -13.22
C LEU A 130 -7.51 -2.50 -12.61
N GLY A 131 -8.10 -1.71 -11.73
CA GLY A 131 -9.38 -2.06 -11.12
C GLY A 131 -10.46 -2.44 -12.12
N PRO A 132 -10.68 -1.64 -13.19
CA PRO A 132 -11.65 -1.97 -14.23
C PRO A 132 -11.30 -3.20 -15.09
N LEU A 133 -10.03 -3.62 -15.12
CA LEU A 133 -9.57 -4.79 -15.89
C LEU A 133 -9.70 -6.11 -15.12
N TRP A 134 -9.77 -6.05 -13.81
CA TRP A 134 -9.89 -7.24 -12.97
C TRP A 134 -11.37 -7.60 -12.74
N GLU A 135 -12.02 -8.19 -13.74
CA GLU A 135 -13.45 -8.55 -13.71
C GLU A 135 -13.85 -9.43 -12.53
N ALA A 136 -12.98 -10.39 -12.15
CA ALA A 136 -13.19 -11.29 -11.02
C ALA A 136 -12.53 -10.81 -9.73
N ARG A 137 -12.34 -9.49 -9.56
CA ARG A 137 -11.70 -8.95 -8.37
C ARG A 137 -12.49 -9.33 -7.12
N PRO A 138 -11.85 -9.93 -6.10
CA PRO A 138 -12.51 -10.20 -4.83
C PRO A 138 -13.18 -8.94 -4.27
N ALA A 139 -14.29 -9.08 -3.56
CA ALA A 139 -14.89 -7.94 -2.86
C ALA A 139 -13.99 -7.47 -1.72
N LEU A 140 -14.14 -6.21 -1.31
CA LEU A 140 -13.56 -5.75 -0.05
C LEU A 140 -14.09 -6.66 1.08
N PRO A 141 -13.20 -7.10 2.00
CA PRO A 141 -13.63 -7.95 3.10
C PRO A 141 -14.59 -7.19 4.02
N LEU A 142 -15.58 -7.89 4.54
CA LEU A 142 -16.58 -7.39 5.51
C LEU A 142 -16.81 -8.46 6.58
N ASN A 143 -15.73 -9.04 7.11
CA ASN A 143 -15.83 -10.09 8.11
C ASN A 143 -16.29 -9.52 9.47
N PRO A 144 -16.97 -10.31 10.31
CA PRO A 144 -17.36 -9.85 11.63
C PRO A 144 -16.17 -9.40 12.48
N VAL A 145 -16.35 -8.26 13.13
CA VAL A 145 -15.41 -7.73 14.12
C VAL A 145 -15.85 -8.19 15.49
N PHE A 146 -14.91 -8.62 16.34
CA PHE A 146 -15.18 -9.08 17.70
C PHE A 146 -14.29 -8.38 18.72
N GLU A 147 -14.74 -8.35 19.97
CA GLU A 147 -14.01 -7.73 21.06
C GLU A 147 -12.94 -8.69 21.61
N GLN A 148 -11.72 -8.17 21.77
CA GLN A 148 -10.64 -8.88 22.45
C GLN A 148 -10.75 -8.67 23.95
N ASP A 149 -10.78 -9.78 24.70
CA ASP A 149 -10.85 -9.74 26.15
C ASP A 149 -9.66 -8.98 26.75
N THR A 150 -9.96 -8.13 27.75
CA THR A 150 -8.96 -7.31 28.47
C THR A 150 -7.89 -8.18 29.15
N TYR A 151 -8.20 -9.42 29.51
CA TYR A 151 -7.21 -10.37 30.01
C TYR A 151 -6.02 -10.55 29.07
N PHE A 152 -6.28 -10.58 27.74
CA PHE A 152 -5.23 -10.68 26.72
C PHE A 152 -4.71 -9.31 26.25
N ALA A 153 -5.54 -8.28 26.32
CA ALA A 153 -5.21 -6.93 25.85
C ALA A 153 -4.43 -6.08 26.87
N GLY A 154 -4.42 -6.50 28.15
CA GLY A 154 -3.74 -5.82 29.26
C GLY A 154 -4.47 -4.59 29.78
N LEU A 155 -4.90 -3.68 28.92
CA LEU A 155 -5.62 -2.44 29.22
C LEU A 155 -6.97 -2.43 28.52
N SER A 156 -7.95 -1.81 29.15
CA SER A 156 -9.26 -1.57 28.53
C SER A 156 -9.15 -0.53 27.41
N ARG A 157 -10.12 -0.54 26.50
CA ARG A 157 -10.27 0.48 25.45
C ARG A 157 -10.31 1.90 26.03
N ALA A 158 -11.01 2.09 27.13
CA ALA A 158 -11.14 3.38 27.80
C ALA A 158 -9.78 3.90 28.30
N GLU A 159 -8.98 3.05 28.94
CA GLU A 159 -7.64 3.41 29.42
C GLU A 159 -6.70 3.76 28.27
N LYS A 160 -6.74 3.01 27.16
CA LYS A 160 -5.92 3.27 25.96
C LYS A 160 -6.31 4.59 25.30
N LEU A 161 -7.61 4.86 25.12
CA LEU A 161 -8.10 6.12 24.57
C LEU A 161 -7.76 7.31 25.49
N GLN A 162 -7.86 7.15 26.80
CA GLN A 162 -7.47 8.18 27.76
C GLN A 162 -5.97 8.50 27.66
N ALA A 163 -5.11 7.50 27.56
CA ALA A 163 -3.66 7.69 27.39
C ALA A 163 -3.34 8.42 26.09
N LEU A 164 -3.99 8.04 24.98
CA LEU A 164 -3.83 8.72 23.69
C LEU A 164 -4.28 10.18 23.77
N ARG A 165 -5.44 10.46 24.37
CA ARG A 165 -5.95 11.82 24.53
C ARG A 165 -5.05 12.71 25.39
N ALA A 166 -4.44 12.15 26.44
CA ALA A 166 -3.47 12.88 27.24
C ALA A 166 -2.24 13.28 26.41
N GLU A 167 -1.75 12.38 25.55
CA GLU A 167 -0.65 12.70 24.63
C GLU A 167 -1.08 13.72 23.57
N MET A 168 -2.28 13.59 23.00
CA MET A 168 -2.82 14.57 22.05
C MET A 168 -2.88 15.99 22.66
N GLN A 169 -3.32 16.11 23.90
CA GLN A 169 -3.33 17.40 24.61
C GLN A 169 -1.92 17.95 24.79
N THR A 170 -0.94 17.11 25.16
CA THR A 170 0.46 17.50 25.30
C THR A 170 1.04 18.03 23.99
N GLN A 171 0.66 17.42 22.85
CA GLN A 171 1.09 17.82 21.52
C GLN A 171 0.23 18.96 20.92
N GLY A 172 -0.79 19.44 21.62
CA GLY A 172 -1.70 20.45 21.12
C GLY A 172 -2.63 19.98 19.99
N CYS A 173 -2.85 18.66 19.87
CA CYS A 173 -3.71 18.06 18.88
C CYS A 173 -5.13 17.91 19.39
N THR A 174 -6.13 18.29 18.57
CA THR A 174 -7.55 18.12 18.91
C THR A 174 -8.17 16.89 18.27
N GLN A 175 -7.56 16.38 17.19
CA GLN A 175 -7.97 15.17 16.49
C GLN A 175 -6.74 14.38 16.05
N HIS A 176 -6.87 13.05 16.07
CA HIS A 176 -5.85 12.12 15.61
C HIS A 176 -6.47 11.09 14.65
N LEU A 177 -5.96 11.03 13.42
CA LEU A 177 -6.36 10.04 12.43
C LEU A 177 -5.43 8.82 12.56
N VAL A 178 -6.02 7.65 12.81
CA VAL A 178 -5.32 6.37 12.84
C VAL A 178 -5.68 5.60 11.57
N CYS A 179 -4.66 5.27 10.77
CA CYS A 179 -4.83 4.57 9.49
C CYS A 179 -4.29 3.14 9.53
N THR A 180 -3.38 2.81 10.44
CA THR A 180 -2.77 1.49 10.56
C THR A 180 -3.76 0.52 11.20
N LEU A 181 -4.04 -0.60 10.54
CA LEU A 181 -5.07 -1.55 10.98
C LEU A 181 -4.74 -2.16 12.34
N GLU A 182 -3.48 -2.46 12.60
CA GLU A 182 -2.98 -2.99 13.86
C GLU A 182 -3.18 -2.00 15.02
N ASP A 183 -2.92 -0.71 14.77
CA ASP A 183 -3.11 0.33 15.79
C ASP A 183 -4.58 0.51 16.13
N ILE A 184 -5.45 0.51 15.12
CA ILE A 184 -6.91 0.55 15.32
C ILE A 184 -7.37 -0.64 16.14
N ALA A 185 -6.96 -1.85 15.76
CA ALA A 185 -7.32 -3.08 16.44
C ALA A 185 -6.82 -3.11 17.90
N TRP A 186 -5.57 -2.64 18.13
CA TRP A 186 -4.98 -2.55 19.45
C TRP A 186 -5.69 -1.50 20.32
N LEU A 187 -5.89 -0.29 19.79
CA LEU A 187 -6.44 0.84 20.54
C LEU A 187 -7.88 0.57 20.99
N LEU A 188 -8.67 -0.06 20.10
CA LEU A 188 -10.08 -0.35 20.36
C LEU A 188 -10.33 -1.72 21.03
N ASN A 189 -9.30 -2.55 21.24
CA ASN A 189 -9.45 -3.96 21.65
C ASN A 189 -10.40 -4.73 20.73
N LEU A 190 -10.33 -4.47 19.43
CA LEU A 190 -11.13 -5.15 18.42
C LEU A 190 -10.24 -6.04 17.56
N ARG A 191 -10.81 -7.13 17.05
CA ARG A 191 -10.13 -8.04 16.12
C ARG A 191 -11.09 -8.40 14.99
N GLY A 192 -10.51 -8.77 13.85
CA GLY A 192 -11.23 -9.23 12.68
C GLY A 192 -10.42 -10.26 11.90
N SER A 193 -10.86 -10.59 10.69
CA SER A 193 -10.22 -11.57 9.83
C SER A 193 -10.16 -11.09 8.37
N ASP A 194 -10.06 -9.79 8.16
CA ASP A 194 -10.03 -9.20 6.82
C ASP A 194 -8.70 -9.38 6.11
N VAL A 195 -7.63 -9.58 6.88
CA VAL A 195 -6.27 -9.81 6.37
C VAL A 195 -5.79 -11.18 6.80
N ALA A 196 -5.26 -11.96 5.86
CA ALA A 196 -4.69 -13.28 6.17
C ALA A 196 -3.53 -13.15 7.17
N TYR A 197 -3.46 -14.07 8.12
CA TYR A 197 -2.42 -14.18 9.17
C TYR A 197 -2.38 -13.02 10.18
N THR A 198 -3.19 -11.99 10.03
CA THR A 198 -3.23 -10.82 10.91
C THR A 198 -4.65 -10.60 11.41
N PRO A 199 -4.92 -10.59 12.73
CA PRO A 199 -6.27 -10.52 13.26
C PRO A 199 -6.81 -9.08 13.28
N VAL A 200 -6.83 -8.43 12.13
CA VAL A 200 -7.28 -7.05 11.91
C VAL A 200 -8.50 -6.99 11.01
N PHE A 201 -9.10 -5.83 10.93
CA PHE A 201 -10.21 -5.51 10.05
C PHE A 201 -9.97 -4.18 9.34
N VAL A 202 -10.52 -4.01 8.15
CA VAL A 202 -10.33 -2.80 7.33
C VAL A 202 -11.17 -1.66 7.90
N ALA A 203 -10.50 -0.61 8.37
CA ALA A 203 -11.16 0.55 8.96
C ALA A 203 -10.23 1.78 9.00
N TYR A 204 -10.82 2.94 9.22
CA TYR A 204 -10.15 4.16 9.64
C TYR A 204 -10.72 4.63 10.98
N LEU A 205 -9.89 5.23 11.82
CA LEU A 205 -10.32 5.73 13.11
C LEU A 205 -9.90 7.19 13.29
N ILE A 206 -10.85 8.04 13.63
CA ILE A 206 -10.59 9.41 14.09
C ILE A 206 -10.86 9.46 15.59
N VAL A 207 -9.87 9.88 16.35
CA VAL A 207 -9.98 10.09 17.80
C VAL A 207 -9.97 11.59 18.08
N GLY A 208 -11.06 12.08 18.66
CA GLY A 208 -11.17 13.42 19.24
C GLY A 208 -10.88 13.40 20.74
N LEU A 209 -10.84 14.60 21.36
CA LEU A 209 -10.58 14.70 22.80
C LEU A 209 -11.73 14.08 23.65
N GLU A 210 -12.94 14.06 23.13
CA GLU A 210 -14.12 13.53 23.85
C GLU A 210 -14.79 12.35 23.16
N ASP A 211 -14.61 12.22 21.84
CA ASP A 211 -15.23 11.20 21.00
C ASP A 211 -14.22 10.32 20.25
N ALA A 212 -14.71 9.30 19.57
CA ALA A 212 -13.95 8.53 18.60
C ALA A 212 -14.92 7.96 17.55
N CYS A 213 -14.55 8.05 16.27
CA CYS A 213 -15.38 7.58 15.16
C CYS A 213 -14.61 6.56 14.33
N LEU A 214 -15.18 5.35 14.21
CA LEU A 214 -14.68 4.26 13.39
C LEU A 214 -15.47 4.22 12.08
N PHE A 215 -14.76 4.15 10.94
CA PHE A 215 -15.32 4.11 9.58
C PHE A 215 -14.98 2.79 8.89
#